data_557a403192d8d803ce181b19f405c5db
#
_entry.id   557a403192d8d803ce181b19f405c5db
#
_cell.length_a   1.000
_cell.length_b   1.000
_cell.length_c   1.000
_cell.angle_alpha   90.00
_cell.angle_beta   90.00
_cell.angle_gamma   90.00
#
_symmetry.space_group_name_H-M   'P 1'
#
loop_
_entity.id
_entity.type
_entity.pdbx_description
1 polymer ?
#
loop_
_entity_poly.entity_id
_entity_poly.type
_entity_poly.pdbx_seq_one_letter_code
_entity_poly.pdbx_strand_id
1 'polypeptide(L)'
;MAMKGRAELHHQGGRNLLNKHSAIVDLTELRDQVGVFRDRAHAGKILAGMLDSYGNTEAIVLAIPAGGVPVGKVIAEHLHLALDVLVVSKVTLPWNTEAGYGAVAFDGTVRLNEKLLPRLGLREQEIQQGIEKTFRKVTSRVKSLRGERSFPDLSNQPVIVVDDGLASGFTLLVGVEALRKAKAAQIIVAVPTGQWDSVQMMAHQVEAVYCANIRQGWSYAVADAYQRWSDVSDEEVARVIKELEL
;
A
#
# COMPACT_ATOMS: atom_id res chain seq x y z
N MET A 1 -0.26 -40.08 59.43
CA MET A 1 -1.28 -39.06 59.65
C MET A 1 -0.97 -37.90 58.74
N ALA A 2 -1.80 -37.69 57.70
CA ALA A 2 -1.52 -36.81 56.60
C ALA A 2 -1.95 -35.35 56.91
N MET A 3 -1.14 -34.36 56.51
CA MET A 3 -1.62 -33.01 56.34
C MET A 3 -1.27 -32.51 54.96
N LYS A 4 -2.33 -32.26 54.16
CA LYS A 4 -2.33 -31.63 52.86
C LYS A 4 -2.12 -30.12 53.01
N GLY A 5 -1.07 -29.56 52.41
CA GLY A 5 -0.91 -28.13 52.20
C GLY A 5 -1.43 -27.79 50.81
N ARG A 6 -2.46 -26.99 50.70
CA ARG A 6 -2.98 -26.37 49.47
C ARG A 6 -2.03 -25.23 49.06
N ALA A 7 -1.50 -25.29 47.84
CA ALA A 7 -0.86 -24.15 47.19
C ALA A 7 -1.93 -23.32 46.49
N GLU A 8 -2.10 -22.09 46.91
CA GLU A 8 -2.92 -21.08 46.22
C GLU A 8 -2.16 -20.51 45.01
N LEU A 9 -2.74 -20.69 43.86
CA LEU A 9 -2.26 -20.09 42.60
C LEU A 9 -2.76 -18.65 42.52
N HIS A 10 -1.88 -17.69 42.81
CA HIS A 10 -2.12 -16.30 42.48
C HIS A 10 -2.04 -16.11 40.95
N HIS A 11 -3.22 -15.92 40.34
CA HIS A 11 -3.33 -15.43 38.97
C HIS A 11 -2.98 -13.93 38.95
N GLN A 12 -1.73 -13.56 38.68
CA GLN A 12 -1.36 -12.22 38.26
C GLN A 12 -1.68 -12.08 36.77
N GLY A 13 -2.75 -11.35 36.48
CA GLY A 13 -3.09 -10.91 35.13
C GLY A 13 -2.06 -9.92 34.56
N GLY A 14 -0.98 -10.42 34.03
CA GLY A 14 -0.06 -9.66 33.21
C GLY A 14 -0.73 -9.40 31.85
N ARG A 15 -1.11 -8.15 31.56
CA ARG A 15 -1.44 -7.70 30.20
C ARG A 15 -0.18 -7.88 29.36
N ASN A 16 -0.14 -8.94 28.59
CA ASN A 16 0.85 -9.16 27.55
C ASN A 16 0.59 -8.11 26.47
N LEU A 17 1.36 -7.02 26.49
CA LEU A 17 1.54 -6.16 25.33
C LEU A 17 2.29 -7.01 24.29
N LEU A 18 1.52 -7.75 23.50
CA LEU A 18 2.03 -8.48 22.35
C LEU A 18 2.78 -7.49 21.48
N ASN A 19 4.10 -7.63 21.39
CA ASN A 19 4.89 -7.10 20.28
C ASN A 19 4.23 -7.64 19.00
N LYS A 20 3.40 -6.82 18.35
CA LYS A 20 2.88 -7.10 17.02
C LYS A 20 4.06 -7.05 16.05
N HIS A 21 4.75 -8.16 15.86
CA HIS A 21 5.61 -8.32 14.72
C HIS A 21 4.68 -8.40 13.51
N SER A 22 4.68 -7.36 12.69
CA SER A 22 3.98 -7.38 11.41
C SER A 22 4.53 -8.50 10.56
N ALA A 23 3.66 -9.31 9.99
CA ALA A 23 4.07 -10.42 9.15
C ALA A 23 4.55 -9.90 7.79
N ILE A 24 5.76 -10.29 7.36
CA ILE A 24 6.19 -10.22 5.97
C ILE A 24 5.95 -11.60 5.38
N VAL A 25 5.13 -11.67 4.34
CA VAL A 25 4.82 -12.91 3.62
C VAL A 25 5.35 -12.76 2.19
N ASP A 26 6.21 -13.68 1.79
CA ASP A 26 6.83 -13.66 0.47
C ASP A 26 6.97 -15.06 -0.13
N LEU A 27 7.36 -15.14 -1.40
CA LEU A 27 7.68 -16.38 -2.09
C LEU A 27 9.20 -16.48 -2.25
N THR A 28 9.80 -17.30 -1.42
CA THR A 28 11.27 -17.44 -1.32
C THR A 28 11.90 -17.76 -2.68
N GLU A 29 11.21 -18.55 -3.51
CA GLU A 29 11.63 -18.94 -4.85
C GLU A 29 11.66 -17.78 -5.85
N LEU A 30 10.99 -16.66 -5.55
CA LEU A 30 11.00 -15.47 -6.41
C LEU A 30 11.99 -14.39 -5.96
N ARG A 31 12.61 -14.55 -4.79
CA ARG A 31 13.54 -13.54 -4.25
C ARG A 31 14.68 -13.24 -5.22
N ASP A 32 15.03 -11.96 -5.29
CA ASP A 32 16.17 -11.44 -6.08
C ASP A 32 16.13 -11.75 -7.58
N GLN A 33 14.99 -12.18 -8.11
CA GLN A 33 14.82 -12.47 -9.54
C GLN A 33 14.22 -11.28 -10.29
N VAL A 34 14.46 -11.22 -11.60
CA VAL A 34 13.89 -10.26 -12.54
C VAL A 34 12.98 -10.97 -13.53
N GLY A 35 12.02 -10.26 -14.13
CA GLY A 35 11.13 -10.82 -15.15
C GLY A 35 10.23 -11.97 -14.66
N VAL A 36 9.95 -12.02 -13.34
CA VAL A 36 9.17 -13.11 -12.73
C VAL A 36 7.69 -13.06 -13.07
N PHE A 37 7.16 -11.86 -13.39
CA PHE A 37 5.77 -11.69 -13.79
C PHE A 37 5.67 -11.40 -15.28
N ARG A 38 4.75 -12.05 -15.99
CA ARG A 38 4.49 -11.71 -17.40
C ARG A 38 4.01 -10.27 -17.55
N ASP A 39 3.08 -9.87 -16.67
CA ASP A 39 2.41 -8.57 -16.62
C ASP A 39 1.73 -8.38 -15.27
N ARG A 40 1.08 -7.24 -15.05
CA ARG A 40 0.37 -6.91 -13.80
C ARG A 40 -0.77 -7.88 -13.48
N ALA A 41 -1.48 -8.39 -14.49
CA ALA A 41 -2.54 -9.36 -14.27
C ALA A 41 -1.99 -10.71 -13.75
N HIS A 42 -0.86 -11.16 -14.27
CA HIS A 42 -0.17 -12.35 -13.76
C HIS A 42 0.32 -12.15 -12.32
N ALA A 43 0.88 -10.99 -12.03
CA ALA A 43 1.30 -10.62 -10.67
C ALA A 43 0.12 -10.60 -9.69
N GLY A 44 -1.03 -10.05 -10.12
CA GLY A 44 -2.27 -10.04 -9.35
C GLY A 44 -2.76 -11.44 -9.00
N LYS A 45 -2.66 -12.41 -9.93
CA LYS A 45 -3.03 -13.82 -9.67
C LYS A 45 -2.17 -14.47 -8.61
N ILE A 46 -0.86 -14.20 -8.62
CA ILE A 46 0.06 -14.73 -7.62
C ILE A 46 -0.25 -14.14 -6.24
N LEU A 47 -0.44 -12.81 -6.16
CA LEU A 47 -0.81 -12.16 -4.90
C LEU A 47 -2.18 -12.61 -4.39
N ALA A 48 -3.15 -12.82 -5.26
CA ALA A 48 -4.46 -13.32 -4.88
C ALA A 48 -4.36 -14.68 -4.16
N GLY A 49 -3.56 -15.62 -4.70
CA GLY A 49 -3.30 -16.89 -4.02
C GLY A 49 -2.60 -16.73 -2.67
N MET A 50 -1.72 -15.74 -2.50
CA MET A 50 -1.11 -15.45 -1.20
C MET A 50 -2.11 -14.87 -0.20
N LEU A 51 -3.19 -14.24 -0.68
CA LEU A 51 -4.22 -13.56 0.11
C LEU A 51 -5.51 -14.40 0.27
N ASP A 52 -5.52 -15.68 -0.08
CA ASP A 52 -6.71 -16.55 -0.06
C ASP A 52 -7.49 -16.51 1.26
N SER A 53 -6.81 -16.31 2.39
CA SER A 53 -7.45 -16.21 3.71
C SER A 53 -8.38 -14.99 3.87
N TYR A 54 -8.31 -14.01 2.96
CA TYR A 54 -9.18 -12.84 2.93
C TYR A 54 -10.38 -13.02 1.99
N GLY A 55 -10.45 -14.14 1.27
CA GLY A 55 -11.55 -14.42 0.33
C GLY A 55 -12.92 -14.45 1.00
N ASN A 56 -13.93 -13.86 0.35
CA ASN A 56 -15.32 -13.76 0.84
C ASN A 56 -15.45 -13.15 2.25
N THR A 57 -14.55 -12.22 2.62
CA THR A 57 -14.62 -11.46 3.87
C THR A 57 -15.17 -10.04 3.62
N GLU A 58 -15.30 -9.25 4.69
CA GLU A 58 -15.65 -7.82 4.59
C GLU A 58 -14.45 -6.92 4.19
N ALA A 59 -13.32 -7.51 3.80
CA ALA A 59 -12.14 -6.73 3.38
C ALA A 59 -12.44 -5.95 2.10
N ILE A 60 -11.80 -4.77 1.97
CA ILE A 60 -11.83 -3.97 0.73
C ILE A 60 -10.42 -3.87 0.13
N VAL A 61 -10.33 -4.03 -1.18
CA VAL A 61 -9.10 -3.77 -1.93
C VAL A 61 -9.05 -2.30 -2.31
N LEU A 62 -8.00 -1.59 -1.91
CA LEU A 62 -7.74 -0.20 -2.28
C LEU A 62 -6.47 -0.13 -3.13
N ALA A 63 -6.63 0.04 -4.43
CA ALA A 63 -5.51 0.07 -5.37
C ALA A 63 -4.96 1.49 -5.55
N ILE A 64 -3.63 1.65 -5.50
CA ILE A 64 -2.97 2.92 -5.82
C ILE A 64 -2.92 3.11 -7.35
N PRO A 65 -3.60 4.11 -7.90
CA PRO A 65 -3.57 4.33 -9.34
C PRO A 65 -2.24 4.97 -9.78
N ALA A 66 -1.73 4.67 -10.99
CA ALA A 66 -2.40 3.88 -11.99
C ALA A 66 -2.02 2.38 -11.93
N GLY A 67 -0.76 2.05 -11.72
CA GLY A 67 -0.20 0.70 -11.85
C GLY A 67 -0.78 -0.34 -10.91
N GLY A 68 -1.19 0.05 -9.70
CA GLY A 68 -1.81 -0.87 -8.73
C GLY A 68 -3.20 -1.35 -9.14
N VAL A 69 -3.93 -0.60 -9.99
CA VAL A 69 -5.32 -0.94 -10.34
C VAL A 69 -5.47 -2.25 -11.12
N PRO A 70 -4.66 -2.54 -12.15
CA PRO A 70 -4.73 -3.85 -12.82
C PRO A 70 -4.38 -5.04 -11.91
N VAL A 71 -3.49 -4.83 -10.92
CA VAL A 71 -3.16 -5.85 -9.91
C VAL A 71 -4.31 -6.03 -8.95
N GLY A 72 -4.85 -4.93 -8.42
CA GLY A 72 -5.96 -4.91 -7.47
C GLY A 72 -7.25 -5.49 -8.04
N LYS A 73 -7.54 -5.25 -9.34
CA LYS A 73 -8.68 -5.84 -10.04
C LYS A 73 -8.65 -7.37 -9.94
N VAL A 74 -7.52 -7.98 -10.30
CA VAL A 74 -7.38 -9.45 -10.27
C VAL A 74 -7.50 -10.01 -8.87
N ILE A 75 -6.94 -9.31 -7.87
CA ILE A 75 -7.07 -9.71 -6.46
C ILE A 75 -8.54 -9.63 -6.01
N ALA A 76 -9.22 -8.52 -6.29
CA ALA A 76 -10.62 -8.31 -5.90
C ALA A 76 -11.57 -9.32 -6.55
N GLU A 77 -11.40 -9.58 -7.84
CA GLU A 77 -12.18 -10.60 -8.59
C GLU A 77 -11.95 -12.01 -8.02
N HIS A 78 -10.71 -12.40 -7.76
CA HIS A 78 -10.37 -13.73 -7.25
C HIS A 78 -10.89 -13.96 -5.82
N LEU A 79 -10.78 -12.96 -4.97
CA LEU A 79 -11.18 -13.03 -3.57
C LEU A 79 -12.65 -12.67 -3.32
N HIS A 80 -13.38 -12.24 -4.35
CA HIS A 80 -14.77 -11.73 -4.27
C HIS A 80 -14.90 -10.57 -3.27
N LEU A 81 -13.99 -9.59 -3.39
CA LEU A 81 -13.94 -8.39 -2.57
C LEU A 81 -14.29 -7.14 -3.37
N ALA A 82 -14.77 -6.11 -2.68
CA ALA A 82 -14.94 -4.79 -3.27
C ALA A 82 -13.57 -4.18 -3.65
N LEU A 83 -13.52 -3.44 -4.76
CA LEU A 83 -12.35 -2.67 -5.20
C LEU A 83 -12.68 -1.18 -5.27
N ASP A 84 -11.77 -0.35 -4.77
CA ASP A 84 -11.78 1.10 -5.00
C ASP A 84 -10.33 1.62 -5.13
N VAL A 85 -10.16 2.93 -5.32
CA VAL A 85 -8.85 3.54 -5.50
C VAL A 85 -8.39 4.32 -4.27
N LEU A 86 -7.12 4.17 -3.94
CA LEU A 86 -6.40 4.97 -2.96
C LEU A 86 -5.52 6.00 -3.68
N VAL A 87 -6.05 7.20 -3.92
CA VAL A 87 -5.31 8.22 -4.67
C VAL A 87 -4.27 8.88 -3.80
N VAL A 88 -3.01 8.71 -4.14
CA VAL A 88 -1.85 9.38 -3.55
C VAL A 88 -0.94 9.87 -4.66
N SER A 89 -0.32 11.03 -4.51
CA SER A 89 0.63 11.56 -5.49
C SER A 89 1.88 12.10 -4.83
N LYS A 90 3.03 11.89 -5.48
CA LYS A 90 4.31 12.50 -5.08
C LYS A 90 4.24 14.02 -5.20
N VAL A 91 4.84 14.72 -4.24
CA VAL A 91 5.22 16.13 -4.40
C VAL A 91 6.58 16.14 -5.10
N THR A 92 6.58 16.54 -6.37
CA THR A 92 7.77 16.44 -7.23
C THR A 92 8.58 17.73 -7.21
N LEU A 93 9.87 17.60 -7.52
CA LEU A 93 10.76 18.75 -7.65
C LEU A 93 10.31 19.66 -8.81
N PRO A 94 10.43 20.99 -8.70
CA PRO A 94 10.06 21.92 -9.78
C PRO A 94 10.79 21.66 -11.10
N TRP A 95 12.02 21.14 -11.04
CA TRP A 95 12.90 20.85 -12.19
C TRP A 95 12.98 19.36 -12.55
N ASN A 96 12.35 18.46 -11.77
CA ASN A 96 12.37 17.02 -12.04
C ASN A 96 11.08 16.37 -11.53
N THR A 97 10.21 16.01 -12.46
CA THR A 97 8.90 15.40 -12.16
C THR A 97 8.97 13.92 -11.75
N GLU A 98 10.12 13.27 -11.94
CA GLU A 98 10.32 11.88 -11.51
C GLU A 98 10.75 11.79 -10.03
N ALA A 99 11.50 12.79 -9.56
CA ALA A 99 11.96 12.84 -8.18
C ALA A 99 10.94 13.52 -7.27
N GLY A 100 10.57 12.85 -6.18
CA GLY A 100 9.64 13.37 -5.17
C GLY A 100 10.34 13.65 -3.85
N TYR A 101 9.90 14.72 -3.18
CA TYR A 101 10.36 15.07 -1.82
C TYR A 101 9.24 14.97 -0.78
N GLY A 102 8.07 14.51 -1.18
CA GLY A 102 6.91 14.31 -0.34
C GLY A 102 5.82 13.56 -1.06
N ALA A 103 4.67 13.39 -0.42
CA ALA A 103 3.45 12.89 -1.03
C ALA A 103 2.21 13.49 -0.36
N VAL A 104 1.09 13.50 -1.09
CA VAL A 104 -0.23 13.95 -0.65
C VAL A 104 -1.24 12.86 -0.94
N ALA A 105 -2.04 12.49 0.06
CA ALA A 105 -3.12 11.51 -0.08
C ALA A 105 -4.48 12.18 -0.34
N PHE A 106 -5.47 11.35 -0.66
CA PHE A 106 -6.84 11.72 -1.03
C PHE A 106 -7.57 12.59 0.01
N ASP A 107 -7.24 12.45 1.29
CA ASP A 107 -7.82 13.18 2.42
C ASP A 107 -7.08 14.48 2.76
N GLY A 108 -6.04 14.81 1.99
CA GLY A 108 -5.16 15.95 2.26
C GLY A 108 -4.00 15.63 3.23
N THR A 109 -3.83 14.38 3.66
CA THR A 109 -2.65 13.97 4.43
C THR A 109 -1.39 14.23 3.61
N VAL A 110 -0.45 14.99 4.20
CA VAL A 110 0.84 15.34 3.59
C VAL A 110 1.97 14.80 4.45
N ARG A 111 2.97 14.22 3.79
CA ARG A 111 4.25 13.91 4.42
C ARG A 111 5.40 14.34 3.53
N LEU A 112 6.37 15.01 4.11
CA LEU A 112 7.61 15.43 3.44
C LEU A 112 8.77 14.55 3.87
N ASN A 113 9.73 14.33 2.98
CA ASN A 113 10.96 13.61 3.30
C ASN A 113 11.94 14.55 4.00
N GLU A 114 11.86 14.61 5.32
CA GLU A 114 12.67 15.49 6.18
C GLU A 114 14.18 15.27 6.03
N LYS A 115 14.61 14.06 5.63
CA LYS A 115 16.03 13.75 5.38
C LYS A 115 16.53 14.33 4.06
N LEU A 116 15.63 14.47 3.09
CA LEU A 116 15.95 14.96 1.75
C LEU A 116 15.81 16.48 1.64
N LEU A 117 14.80 17.07 2.25
CA LEU A 117 14.47 18.50 2.15
C LEU A 117 15.68 19.44 2.39
N PRO A 118 16.52 19.27 3.44
CA PRO A 118 17.66 20.17 3.68
C PRO A 118 18.69 20.18 2.55
N ARG A 119 18.71 19.12 1.73
CA ARG A 119 19.68 18.96 0.63
C ARG A 119 19.19 19.53 -0.68
N LEU A 120 17.90 19.88 -0.77
CA LEU A 120 17.26 20.33 -2.01
C LEU A 120 17.36 21.84 -2.22
N GLY A 121 17.64 22.61 -1.18
CA GLY A 121 17.73 24.08 -1.25
C GLY A 121 16.40 24.75 -1.61
N LEU A 122 15.27 24.06 -1.42
CA LEU A 122 13.94 24.62 -1.67
C LEU A 122 13.58 25.62 -0.58
N ARG A 123 13.00 26.76 -0.99
CA ARG A 123 12.42 27.73 -0.07
C ARG A 123 11.05 27.23 0.42
N GLU A 124 10.65 27.65 1.61
CA GLU A 124 9.36 27.29 2.20
C GLU A 124 8.18 27.54 1.25
N GLN A 125 8.21 28.67 0.55
CA GLN A 125 7.18 29.01 -0.44
C GLN A 125 7.12 28.03 -1.61
N GLU A 126 8.25 27.50 -2.08
CA GLU A 126 8.31 26.52 -3.17
C GLU A 126 7.78 25.16 -2.69
N ILE A 127 8.07 24.78 -1.44
CA ILE A 127 7.55 23.58 -0.80
C ILE A 127 6.01 23.68 -0.71
N GLN A 128 5.50 24.79 -0.18
CA GLN A 128 4.06 25.00 -0.04
C GLN A 128 3.33 24.99 -1.40
N GLN A 129 3.88 25.64 -2.41
CA GLN A 129 3.33 25.60 -3.79
C GLN A 129 3.34 24.17 -4.36
N GLY A 130 4.38 23.40 -4.10
CA GLY A 130 4.45 21.99 -4.50
C GLY A 130 3.36 21.14 -3.86
N ILE A 131 3.13 21.31 -2.56
CA ILE A 131 2.05 20.64 -1.82
C ILE A 131 0.68 21.01 -2.40
N GLU A 132 0.38 22.30 -2.56
CA GLU A 132 -0.90 22.78 -3.08
C GLU A 132 -1.18 22.29 -4.50
N LYS A 133 -0.16 22.33 -5.38
CA LYS A 133 -0.25 21.80 -6.74
C LYS A 133 -0.59 20.31 -6.72
N THR A 134 0.09 19.55 -5.85
CA THR A 134 -0.11 18.11 -5.72
C THR A 134 -1.49 17.80 -5.13
N PHE A 135 -1.94 18.54 -4.13
CA PHE A 135 -3.27 18.38 -3.56
C PHE A 135 -4.37 18.62 -4.59
N ARG A 136 -4.26 19.69 -5.41
CA ARG A 136 -5.20 19.93 -6.52
C ARG A 136 -5.21 18.77 -7.52
N LYS A 137 -4.04 18.23 -7.87
CA LYS A 137 -3.92 17.04 -8.74
C LYS A 137 -4.63 15.83 -8.13
N VAL A 138 -4.40 15.55 -6.85
CA VAL A 138 -5.04 14.43 -6.12
C VAL A 138 -6.55 14.61 -6.11
N THR A 139 -7.06 15.79 -5.74
CA THR A 139 -8.50 16.07 -5.69
C THR A 139 -9.16 15.91 -7.06
N SER A 140 -8.53 16.44 -8.13
CA SER A 140 -9.02 16.26 -9.50
C SER A 140 -9.07 14.79 -9.90
N ARG A 141 -8.03 14.01 -9.54
CA ARG A 141 -7.95 12.59 -9.86
C ARG A 141 -8.97 11.75 -9.08
N VAL A 142 -9.19 12.06 -7.80
CA VAL A 142 -10.27 11.45 -7.01
C VAL A 142 -11.62 11.68 -7.70
N LYS A 143 -11.92 12.92 -8.08
CA LYS A 143 -13.17 13.26 -8.79
C LYS A 143 -13.29 12.54 -10.13
N SER A 144 -12.23 12.46 -10.91
CA SER A 144 -12.21 11.76 -12.21
C SER A 144 -12.47 10.27 -12.08
N LEU A 145 -11.89 9.61 -11.06
CA LEU A 145 -11.96 8.16 -10.90
C LEU A 145 -13.18 7.69 -10.11
N ARG A 146 -13.66 8.49 -9.16
CA ARG A 146 -14.75 8.12 -8.26
C ARG A 146 -16.06 8.87 -8.54
N GLY A 147 -16.02 9.93 -9.35
CA GLY A 147 -17.19 10.80 -9.55
C GLY A 147 -17.65 11.45 -8.24
N GLU A 148 -18.93 11.35 -7.96
CA GLU A 148 -19.57 11.91 -6.74
C GLU A 148 -19.63 10.88 -5.57
N ARG A 149 -19.05 9.69 -5.74
CA ARG A 149 -19.04 8.66 -4.67
C ARG A 149 -18.20 9.11 -3.48
N SER A 150 -18.76 9.00 -2.30
CA SER A 150 -18.02 9.20 -1.06
C SER A 150 -16.95 8.12 -0.85
N PHE A 151 -15.91 8.43 -0.10
CA PHE A 151 -14.93 7.41 0.30
C PHE A 151 -15.62 6.34 1.16
N PRO A 152 -15.32 5.02 0.97
CA PRO A 152 -15.95 3.98 1.76
C PRO A 152 -15.71 4.18 3.25
N ASP A 153 -16.70 3.81 4.07
CA ASP A 153 -16.50 3.73 5.51
C ASP A 153 -15.60 2.51 5.81
N LEU A 154 -14.40 2.79 6.28
CA LEU A 154 -13.40 1.76 6.59
C LEU A 154 -13.46 1.31 8.06
N SER A 155 -14.39 1.86 8.84
CA SER A 155 -14.55 1.51 10.24
C SER A 155 -14.85 0.02 10.38
N ASN A 156 -13.99 -0.69 11.10
CA ASN A 156 -14.07 -2.14 11.31
C ASN A 156 -13.87 -3.03 10.09
N GLN A 157 -13.44 -2.48 8.95
CA GLN A 157 -13.11 -3.26 7.76
C GLN A 157 -11.59 -3.44 7.61
N PRO A 158 -11.10 -4.67 7.31
CA PRO A 158 -9.74 -4.87 6.83
C PRO A 158 -9.57 -4.21 5.45
N VAL A 159 -8.42 -3.58 5.25
CA VAL A 159 -8.08 -2.92 3.98
C VAL A 159 -6.85 -3.58 3.39
N ILE A 160 -6.94 -4.02 2.15
CA ILE A 160 -5.81 -4.53 1.36
C ILE A 160 -5.37 -3.43 0.40
N VAL A 161 -4.26 -2.77 0.73
CA VAL A 161 -3.67 -1.73 -0.13
C VAL A 161 -2.79 -2.39 -1.17
N VAL A 162 -3.05 -2.09 -2.45
CA VAL A 162 -2.37 -2.72 -3.58
C VAL A 162 -1.65 -1.68 -4.43
N ASP A 163 -0.39 -1.96 -4.77
CA ASP A 163 0.36 -1.24 -5.80
C ASP A 163 1.08 -2.25 -6.72
N ASP A 164 1.65 -1.80 -7.85
CA ASP A 164 2.39 -2.66 -8.78
C ASP A 164 3.84 -2.91 -8.36
N GLY A 165 4.31 -2.26 -7.30
CA GLY A 165 5.60 -2.50 -6.67
C GLY A 165 5.96 -1.47 -5.62
N LEU A 166 6.91 -1.82 -4.77
CA LEU A 166 7.34 -1.04 -3.63
C LEU A 166 8.81 -0.61 -3.78
N ALA A 167 9.03 0.56 -4.39
CA ALA A 167 10.37 1.15 -4.49
C ALA A 167 10.76 1.83 -3.17
N SER A 168 10.64 3.14 -3.04
CA SER A 168 10.93 3.84 -1.78
C SER A 168 9.86 3.64 -0.70
N GLY A 169 8.67 3.22 -1.06
CA GLY A 169 7.53 3.05 -0.17
C GLY A 169 6.91 4.36 0.33
N PHE A 170 7.46 5.52 -0.03
CA PHE A 170 7.04 6.78 0.57
C PHE A 170 5.60 7.16 0.22
N THR A 171 5.18 6.97 -1.03
CA THR A 171 3.80 7.23 -1.47
C THR A 171 2.81 6.31 -0.73
N LEU A 172 3.13 5.04 -0.66
CA LEU A 172 2.30 4.03 0.02
C LEU A 172 2.20 4.32 1.52
N LEU A 173 3.29 4.78 2.15
CA LEU A 173 3.30 5.19 3.55
C LEU A 173 2.30 6.32 3.83
N VAL A 174 2.23 7.33 2.97
CA VAL A 174 1.27 8.43 3.12
C VAL A 174 -0.17 7.94 2.94
N GLY A 175 -0.40 6.99 2.03
CA GLY A 175 -1.68 6.31 1.90
C GLY A 175 -2.09 5.56 3.17
N VAL A 176 -1.16 4.82 3.77
CA VAL A 176 -1.39 4.11 5.06
C VAL A 176 -1.72 5.11 6.19
N GLU A 177 -1.02 6.24 6.28
CA GLU A 177 -1.33 7.29 7.25
C GLU A 177 -2.75 7.85 7.08
N ALA A 178 -3.17 8.10 5.83
CA ALA A 178 -4.53 8.54 5.52
C ALA A 178 -5.58 7.49 5.92
N LEU A 179 -5.33 6.20 5.66
CA LEU A 179 -6.22 5.10 6.05
C LEU A 179 -6.34 4.94 7.57
N ARG A 180 -5.24 5.15 8.31
CA ARG A 180 -5.27 5.18 9.79
C ARG A 180 -6.16 6.32 10.31
N LYS A 181 -6.10 7.52 9.69
CA LYS A 181 -7.00 8.63 10.01
C LYS A 181 -8.45 8.30 9.67
N ALA A 182 -8.69 7.58 8.57
CA ALA A 182 -10.00 7.06 8.19
C ALA A 182 -10.47 5.86 9.05
N LYS A 183 -9.73 5.50 10.12
CA LYS A 183 -10.05 4.45 11.09
C LYS A 183 -10.16 3.04 10.50
N ALA A 184 -9.39 2.72 9.45
CA ALA A 184 -9.27 1.36 8.96
C ALA A 184 -8.90 0.40 10.11
N ALA A 185 -9.63 -0.72 10.24
CA ALA A 185 -9.45 -1.66 11.35
C ALA A 185 -8.11 -2.40 11.28
N GLN A 186 -7.76 -2.83 10.08
CA GLN A 186 -6.49 -3.47 9.74
C GLN A 186 -6.04 -2.97 8.38
N ILE A 187 -4.74 -2.80 8.20
CA ILE A 187 -4.16 -2.43 6.92
C ILE A 187 -3.16 -3.50 6.51
N ILE A 188 -3.43 -4.14 5.40
CA ILE A 188 -2.59 -5.12 4.74
C ILE A 188 -2.02 -4.47 3.49
N VAL A 189 -0.72 -4.60 3.23
CA VAL A 189 -0.10 -4.16 1.99
C VAL A 189 0.18 -5.37 1.11
N ALA A 190 -0.20 -5.31 -0.16
CA ALA A 190 0.04 -6.36 -1.15
C ALA A 190 0.69 -5.77 -2.40
N VAL A 191 1.94 -6.16 -2.67
CA VAL A 191 2.71 -5.69 -3.82
C VAL A 191 3.43 -6.87 -4.49
N PRO A 192 3.48 -6.93 -5.84
CA PRO A 192 4.16 -8.00 -6.54
C PRO A 192 5.66 -8.05 -6.24
N THR A 193 6.31 -6.90 -6.22
CA THR A 193 7.75 -6.78 -5.98
C THR A 193 8.05 -5.62 -5.03
N GLY A 194 9.11 -5.75 -4.23
CA GLY A 194 9.50 -4.72 -3.27
C GLY A 194 10.99 -4.75 -2.97
N GLN A 195 11.58 -3.56 -2.81
CA GLN A 195 12.93 -3.42 -2.29
C GLN A 195 12.92 -3.74 -0.78
N TRP A 196 13.86 -4.55 -0.33
CA TRP A 196 13.91 -5.11 1.03
C TRP A 196 13.73 -4.09 2.14
N ASP A 197 14.50 -2.99 2.11
CA ASP A 197 14.43 -1.97 3.18
C ASP A 197 13.06 -1.29 3.21
N SER A 198 12.44 -1.11 2.05
CA SER A 198 11.09 -0.52 1.93
C SER A 198 10.01 -1.48 2.42
N VAL A 199 10.15 -2.78 2.15
CA VAL A 199 9.26 -3.83 2.68
C VAL A 199 9.34 -3.88 4.20
N GLN A 200 10.55 -3.88 4.76
CA GLN A 200 10.75 -3.84 6.21
C GLN A 200 10.17 -2.57 6.84
N MET A 201 10.47 -1.41 6.25
CA MET A 201 9.92 -0.13 6.73
C MET A 201 8.39 -0.16 6.74
N MET A 202 7.77 -0.69 5.68
CA MET A 202 6.31 -0.80 5.57
C MET A 202 5.75 -1.79 6.59
N ALA A 203 6.41 -2.91 6.83
CA ALA A 203 5.99 -3.89 7.83
C ALA A 203 5.89 -3.32 9.25
N HIS A 204 6.66 -2.29 9.59
CA HIS A 204 6.50 -1.59 10.88
C HIS A 204 5.28 -0.66 10.94
N GLN A 205 4.60 -0.42 9.82
CA GLN A 205 3.48 0.54 9.72
C GLN A 205 2.11 -0.14 9.58
N VAL A 206 2.07 -1.42 9.20
CA VAL A 206 0.84 -2.16 8.87
C VAL A 206 0.80 -3.52 9.55
N GLU A 207 -0.33 -4.21 9.50
CA GLU A 207 -0.51 -5.51 10.14
C GLU A 207 0.19 -6.65 9.39
N ALA A 208 0.28 -6.56 8.04
CA ALA A 208 1.02 -7.51 7.22
C ALA A 208 1.45 -6.88 5.89
N VAL A 209 2.56 -7.35 5.34
CA VAL A 209 3.03 -7.05 3.98
C VAL A 209 3.16 -8.35 3.21
N TYR A 210 2.37 -8.48 2.16
CA TYR A 210 2.47 -9.55 1.16
C TYR A 210 3.27 -9.00 -0.02
N CYS A 211 4.49 -9.53 -0.20
CA CYS A 211 5.38 -9.12 -1.29
C CYS A 211 5.95 -10.36 -1.96
N ALA A 212 5.40 -10.75 -3.13
CA ALA A 212 5.76 -12.00 -3.77
C ALA A 212 7.26 -12.09 -4.16
N ASN A 213 7.83 -10.98 -4.63
CA ASN A 213 9.23 -10.90 -5.07
C ASN A 213 9.96 -9.81 -4.27
N ILE A 214 10.61 -10.19 -3.18
CA ILE A 214 11.48 -9.28 -2.43
C ILE A 214 12.86 -9.25 -3.10
N ARG A 215 13.38 -8.03 -3.33
CA ARG A 215 14.69 -7.81 -3.95
C ARG A 215 15.62 -7.04 -3.04
N GLN A 216 16.84 -7.51 -2.96
CA GLN A 216 17.97 -6.87 -2.28
C GLN A 216 18.91 -6.28 -3.33
N GLY A 217 19.71 -5.29 -2.95
CA GLY A 217 20.72 -4.72 -3.84
C GLY A 217 20.53 -3.24 -4.11
N TRP A 218 21.54 -2.66 -4.77
CA TRP A 218 21.65 -1.21 -5.00
C TRP A 218 20.79 -0.70 -6.16
N SER A 219 20.49 -1.58 -7.12
CA SER A 219 19.67 -1.24 -8.30
C SER A 219 18.33 -1.94 -8.19
N TYR A 220 17.25 -1.17 -8.07
CA TYR A 220 15.89 -1.67 -8.03
C TYR A 220 14.98 -0.76 -8.85
N ALA A 221 14.29 -1.35 -9.80
CA ALA A 221 13.14 -0.74 -10.46
C ALA A 221 11.96 -1.72 -10.44
N VAL A 222 10.76 -1.20 -10.22
CA VAL A 222 9.53 -2.02 -10.21
C VAL A 222 9.37 -2.76 -11.55
N ALA A 223 9.65 -2.07 -12.66
CA ALA A 223 9.55 -2.62 -14.01
C ALA A 223 10.40 -3.89 -14.22
N ASP A 224 11.53 -4.02 -13.53
CA ASP A 224 12.43 -5.18 -13.70
C ASP A 224 11.78 -6.51 -13.29
N ALA A 225 10.74 -6.48 -12.47
CA ALA A 225 10.02 -7.68 -12.08
C ALA A 225 9.08 -8.21 -13.18
N TYR A 226 8.83 -7.42 -14.23
CA TYR A 226 7.86 -7.71 -15.27
C TYR A 226 8.52 -7.96 -16.62
N GLN A 227 8.05 -8.97 -17.36
CA GLN A 227 8.47 -9.27 -18.73
C GLN A 227 7.85 -8.28 -19.73
N ARG A 228 6.60 -7.85 -19.47
CA ARG A 228 5.88 -6.82 -20.23
C ARG A 228 5.49 -5.70 -19.30
N TRP A 229 6.07 -4.53 -19.53
CA TRP A 229 5.80 -3.32 -18.78
C TRP A 229 5.30 -2.22 -19.71
N SER A 230 4.22 -1.57 -19.34
CA SER A 230 3.68 -0.38 -20.01
C SER A 230 3.07 0.53 -18.97
N ASP A 231 3.02 1.82 -19.27
CA ASP A 231 2.27 2.76 -18.45
C ASP A 231 0.78 2.43 -18.50
N VAL A 232 0.10 2.62 -17.38
CA VAL A 232 -1.35 2.50 -17.25
C VAL A 232 -1.94 3.89 -17.30
N SER A 233 -2.89 4.13 -18.19
CA SER A 233 -3.52 5.45 -18.32
C SER A 233 -4.66 5.65 -17.31
N ASP A 234 -5.02 6.91 -17.03
CA ASP A 234 -6.16 7.21 -16.16
C ASP A 234 -7.50 6.76 -16.81
N GLU A 235 -7.58 6.69 -18.15
CA GLU A 235 -8.73 6.14 -18.88
C GLU A 235 -8.88 4.63 -18.66
N GLU A 236 -7.78 3.89 -18.62
CA GLU A 236 -7.78 2.46 -18.28
C GLU A 236 -8.24 2.24 -16.85
N VAL A 237 -7.72 3.05 -15.91
CA VAL A 237 -8.14 3.01 -14.50
C VAL A 237 -9.64 3.29 -14.38
N ALA A 238 -10.14 4.35 -15.02
CA ALA A 238 -11.56 4.71 -14.98
C ALA A 238 -12.46 3.62 -15.56
N ARG A 239 -12.01 2.91 -16.60
CA ARG A 239 -12.73 1.78 -17.18
C ARG A 239 -12.85 0.63 -16.17
N VAL A 240 -11.73 0.25 -15.54
CA VAL A 240 -11.73 -0.82 -14.53
C VAL A 240 -12.68 -0.50 -13.38
N ILE A 241 -12.65 0.73 -12.87
CA ILE A 241 -13.53 1.13 -11.77
C ILE A 241 -15.00 1.10 -12.16
N LYS A 242 -15.35 1.50 -13.40
CA LYS A 242 -16.74 1.44 -13.91
C LYS A 242 -17.25 0.01 -14.12
N GLU A 243 -16.39 -0.90 -14.56
CA GLU A 243 -16.76 -2.32 -14.76
C GLU A 243 -17.16 -3.03 -13.46
N LEU A 244 -16.72 -2.53 -12.31
CA LEU A 244 -17.02 -3.10 -11.00
C LEU A 244 -18.27 -2.49 -10.35
N GLU A 245 -18.89 -1.51 -11.00
CA GLU A 245 -20.16 -0.89 -10.57
C GLU A 245 -21.41 -1.59 -11.15
N LEU A 246 -21.20 -2.57 -12.03
CA LEU A 246 -22.24 -3.37 -12.69
C LEU A 246 -22.43 -4.73 -12.01
#